data_e1f4fc51031c41f8f2f6a899158c5ed3
#
_entry.id   e1f4fc51031c41f8f2f6a899158c5ed3
#
_cell.length_a   1.000
_cell.length_b   1.000
_cell.length_c   1.000
_cell.angle_alpha   90.00
_cell.angle_beta   90.00
_cell.angle_gamma   90.00
#
_symmetry.space_group_name_H-M   'P 1'
#
loop_
_entity.id
_entity.type
_entity.pdbx_description
1 polymer ?
#
loop_
_entity_poly.entity_id
_entity_poly.type
_entity_poly.pdbx_seq_one_letter_code
_entity_poly.pdbx_strand_id
1 'polypeptide(L)'
;MKSAHALSAAVLLAVLLPAPASAQMDGFGIGIVAGDPTGLCLKNWLSQKSALELAAAWSFEGDGGFFLAGDYVLHSFDIADSGSGLDGLMFTYGLGGKLYFRDENENDDDGDVVLGVRIPLGLCYPFEGAPVDMFVQLAPVMDIVPDTELGLNGGIGARLYF
;
A
#
# COMPACT_ATOMS: atom_id res chain seq x y z
N MET A 1 -19.73 -25.63 12.27
CA MET A 1 -18.37 -25.12 12.48
C MET A 1 -17.31 -25.69 11.49
N LYS A 2 -17.61 -26.59 10.55
CA LYS A 2 -16.65 -27.15 9.57
C LYS A 2 -16.54 -26.35 8.26
N SER A 3 -17.47 -25.45 7.98
CA SER A 3 -17.52 -24.69 6.72
C SER A 3 -16.63 -23.43 6.68
N ALA A 4 -16.35 -22.82 7.82
CA ALA A 4 -15.54 -21.60 7.90
C ALA A 4 -14.05 -21.85 7.62
N HIS A 5 -13.52 -23.02 8.01
CA HIS A 5 -12.13 -23.37 7.77
C HIS A 5 -11.84 -23.76 6.30
N ALA A 6 -12.86 -24.21 5.57
CA ALA A 6 -12.72 -24.54 4.16
C ALA A 6 -12.61 -23.27 3.28
N LEU A 7 -13.30 -22.19 3.64
CA LEU A 7 -13.23 -20.91 2.93
C LEU A 7 -11.86 -20.23 3.15
N SER A 8 -11.33 -20.29 4.38
CA SER A 8 -10.01 -19.73 4.70
C SER A 8 -8.88 -20.47 3.98
N ALA A 9 -8.99 -21.80 3.85
CA ALA A 9 -8.01 -22.61 3.11
C ALA A 9 -8.09 -22.36 1.58
N ALA A 10 -9.27 -22.10 1.03
CA ALA A 10 -9.45 -21.84 -0.40
C ALA A 10 -8.89 -20.46 -0.80
N VAL A 11 -9.01 -19.44 0.05
CA VAL A 11 -8.43 -18.12 -0.18
C VAL A 11 -6.90 -18.18 -0.10
N LEU A 12 -6.33 -18.98 0.83
CA LEU A 12 -4.89 -19.16 0.95
C LEU A 12 -4.31 -19.96 -0.21
N LEU A 13 -5.06 -20.90 -0.79
CA LEU A 13 -4.62 -21.74 -1.91
C LEU A 13 -4.68 -21.01 -3.26
N ALA A 14 -5.54 -20.01 -3.42
CA ALA A 14 -5.64 -19.21 -4.63
C ALA A 14 -4.41 -18.29 -4.85
N VAL A 15 -3.64 -18.02 -3.80
CA VAL A 15 -2.40 -17.20 -3.84
C VAL A 15 -1.19 -18.01 -4.36
N LEU A 16 -1.32 -19.34 -4.48
CA LEU A 16 -0.22 -20.25 -4.89
C LEU A 16 -0.24 -20.63 -6.37
N LEU A 17 -1.03 -19.97 -7.21
CA LEU A 17 -0.95 -20.21 -8.65
C LEU A 17 0.36 -19.62 -9.19
N PRO A 18 1.19 -20.41 -9.90
CA PRO A 18 2.41 -19.87 -10.49
C PRO A 18 2.03 -18.84 -11.56
N ALA A 19 2.25 -17.57 -11.27
CA ALA A 19 2.20 -16.54 -12.28
C ALA A 19 3.37 -16.72 -13.25
N PRO A 20 3.20 -16.45 -14.56
CA PRO A 20 4.31 -16.51 -15.50
C PRO A 20 5.42 -15.52 -15.08
N ALA A 21 6.65 -16.01 -15.03
CA ALA A 21 7.84 -15.36 -14.47
C ALA A 21 8.33 -14.11 -15.25
N SER A 22 7.51 -13.52 -16.12
CA SER A 22 7.87 -12.35 -16.94
C SER A 22 7.30 -11.02 -16.46
N ALA A 23 6.71 -10.96 -15.26
CA ALA A 23 5.92 -9.79 -14.82
C ALA A 23 6.66 -8.86 -13.84
N GLN A 24 7.97 -8.73 -13.93
CA GLN A 24 8.73 -7.98 -12.93
C GLN A 24 8.56 -6.45 -12.96
N MET A 25 8.00 -5.89 -14.03
CA MET A 25 7.79 -4.43 -14.13
C MET A 25 6.54 -4.04 -14.94
N ASP A 26 5.71 -4.99 -15.31
CA ASP A 26 4.43 -4.76 -15.98
C ASP A 26 3.35 -5.53 -15.23
N GLY A 27 2.24 -4.88 -14.95
CA GLY A 27 1.07 -5.59 -14.42
C GLY A 27 0.55 -5.03 -13.12
N PHE A 28 -0.29 -5.84 -12.52
CA PHE A 28 -1.05 -5.54 -11.33
C PHE A 28 -0.51 -6.34 -10.14
N GLY A 29 -0.17 -5.64 -9.07
CA GLY A 29 0.29 -6.24 -7.82
C GLY A 29 -0.73 -6.07 -6.71
N ILE A 30 -0.90 -7.13 -5.91
CA ILE A 30 -1.71 -7.10 -4.69
C ILE A 30 -0.82 -7.50 -3.51
N GLY A 31 -1.01 -6.86 -2.37
CA GLY A 31 -0.19 -7.13 -1.21
C GLY A 31 -0.79 -6.67 0.09
N ILE A 32 0.05 -6.73 1.11
CA ILE A 32 -0.26 -6.28 2.46
C ILE A 32 0.76 -5.23 2.89
N VAL A 33 0.31 -4.32 3.71
CA VAL A 33 1.14 -3.33 4.39
C VAL A 33 0.91 -3.44 5.89
N ALA A 34 1.99 -3.44 6.66
CA ALA A 34 1.98 -3.38 8.11
C ALA A 34 2.59 -2.05 8.55
N GLY A 35 1.89 -1.32 9.38
CA GLY A 35 2.29 0.01 9.83
C GLY A 35 1.07 0.83 10.23
N ASP A 36 1.14 2.12 9.97
CA ASP A 36 0.02 3.05 10.15
C ASP A 36 -0.34 3.70 8.78
N PRO A 37 -1.45 3.25 8.18
CA PRO A 37 -2.35 2.16 8.58
C PRO A 37 -1.85 0.76 8.17
N THR A 38 -2.36 -0.28 8.82
CA THR A 38 -2.18 -1.68 8.41
C THR A 38 -3.35 -2.16 7.56
N GLY A 39 -3.07 -2.79 6.41
CA GLY A 39 -4.14 -3.21 5.50
C GLY A 39 -3.66 -3.87 4.22
N LEU A 40 -4.51 -3.77 3.19
CA LEU A 40 -4.24 -4.25 1.84
C LEU A 40 -3.66 -3.13 0.99
N CYS A 41 -2.79 -3.49 0.06
CA CYS A 41 -2.28 -2.55 -0.94
C CYS A 41 -2.33 -3.17 -2.34
N LEU A 42 -2.53 -2.29 -3.31
CA LEU A 42 -2.55 -2.61 -4.73
C LEU A 42 -1.55 -1.69 -5.44
N LYS A 43 -0.93 -2.20 -6.49
CA LYS A 43 -0.06 -1.41 -7.36
C LYS A 43 -0.33 -1.78 -8.80
N ASN A 44 -0.50 -0.77 -9.64
CA ASN A 44 -0.62 -0.94 -11.08
C ASN A 44 0.45 -0.11 -11.78
N TRP A 45 1.36 -0.80 -12.47
CA TRP A 45 2.38 -0.13 -13.27
C TRP A 45 1.74 0.52 -14.51
N LEU A 46 1.96 1.82 -14.68
CA LEU A 46 1.53 2.59 -15.84
C LEU A 46 2.64 2.70 -16.88
N SER A 47 3.87 2.63 -16.44
CA SER A 47 5.08 2.64 -17.24
C SER A 47 6.24 2.03 -16.45
N GLN A 48 7.42 1.92 -17.06
CA GLN A 48 8.62 1.43 -16.37
C GLN A 48 9.02 2.28 -15.15
N LYS A 49 8.57 3.53 -15.06
CA LYS A 49 8.96 4.47 -13.99
C LYS A 49 7.79 4.99 -13.16
N SER A 50 6.56 4.71 -13.53
CA SER A 50 5.38 5.24 -12.84
C SER A 50 4.36 4.16 -12.56
N ALA A 51 3.71 4.28 -11.41
CA ALA A 51 2.65 3.39 -10.97
C ALA A 51 1.55 4.14 -10.23
N LEU A 52 0.35 3.56 -10.22
CA LEU A 52 -0.70 3.91 -9.28
C LEU A 52 -0.65 2.92 -8.12
N GLU A 53 -0.63 3.43 -6.90
CA GLU A 53 -0.72 2.65 -5.68
C GLU A 53 -2.02 2.99 -4.96
N LEU A 54 -2.72 1.97 -4.48
CA LEU A 54 -3.92 2.09 -3.67
C LEU A 54 -3.67 1.37 -2.35
N ALA A 55 -4.17 1.92 -1.25
CA ALA A 55 -4.16 1.25 0.04
C ALA A 55 -5.54 1.33 0.67
N ALA A 56 -5.96 0.22 1.27
CA ALA A 56 -7.19 0.12 2.04
C ALA A 56 -6.89 -0.54 3.37
N ALA A 57 -7.29 0.11 4.45
CA ALA A 57 -7.06 -0.36 5.80
C ALA A 57 -8.29 -0.12 6.67
N TRP A 58 -8.41 -0.89 7.73
CA TRP A 58 -9.47 -0.71 8.72
C TRP A 58 -8.88 -0.90 10.12
N SER A 59 -9.33 -0.09 11.04
CA SER A 59 -8.97 -0.19 12.44
C SER A 59 -10.16 -0.73 13.23
N PHE A 60 -9.88 -1.68 14.12
CA PHE A 60 -10.86 -2.22 15.07
C PHE A 60 -10.57 -1.75 16.50
N GLU A 61 -9.52 -0.94 16.69
CA GLU A 61 -9.12 -0.38 17.97
C GLU A 61 -9.38 1.13 18.02
N GLY A 62 -9.72 1.63 19.20
CA GLY A 62 -10.03 3.04 19.41
C GLY A 62 -11.33 3.46 18.72
N ASP A 63 -11.32 4.62 18.08
CA ASP A 63 -12.47 5.20 17.40
C ASP A 63 -12.81 4.52 16.07
N GLY A 64 -12.26 3.35 15.78
CA GLY A 64 -12.54 2.59 14.56
C GLY A 64 -12.41 3.43 13.28
N GLY A 65 -12.51 2.78 12.13
CA GLY A 65 -12.62 3.53 10.88
C GLY A 65 -12.04 2.80 9.67
N PHE A 66 -12.37 3.35 8.50
CA PHE A 66 -11.92 2.84 7.22
C PHE A 66 -11.05 3.87 6.51
N PHE A 67 -9.84 3.44 6.15
CA PHE A 67 -8.85 4.24 5.45
C PHE A 67 -8.72 3.82 3.99
N LEU A 68 -8.71 4.79 3.09
CA LEU A 68 -8.36 4.63 1.69
C LEU A 68 -7.29 5.64 1.33
N ALA A 69 -6.31 5.21 0.53
CA ALA A 69 -5.35 6.12 -0.10
C ALA A 69 -5.14 5.73 -1.56
N GLY A 70 -4.85 6.75 -2.38
CA GLY A 70 -4.48 6.59 -3.77
C GLY A 70 -3.34 7.53 -4.12
N ASP A 71 -2.25 6.95 -4.66
CA ASP A 71 -1.00 7.64 -4.91
C ASP A 71 -0.53 7.42 -6.35
N TYR A 72 -0.08 8.47 -7.00
CA TYR A 72 0.74 8.38 -8.21
C TYR A 72 2.20 8.40 -7.81
N VAL A 73 2.91 7.32 -8.08
CA VAL A 73 4.27 7.08 -7.59
C VAL A 73 5.25 6.96 -8.75
N LEU A 74 6.37 7.66 -8.63
CA LEU A 74 7.51 7.57 -9.52
C LEU A 74 8.62 6.73 -8.88
N HIS A 75 9.34 6.00 -9.72
CA HIS A 75 10.43 5.12 -9.32
C HIS A 75 11.73 5.61 -9.94
N SER A 76 12.75 5.79 -9.11
CA SER A 76 14.10 6.11 -9.53
C SER A 76 15.00 4.89 -9.30
N PHE A 77 15.68 4.45 -10.36
CA PHE A 77 16.54 3.26 -10.35
C PHE A 77 17.98 3.55 -9.91
N ASP A 78 18.31 4.80 -9.61
CA ASP A 78 19.67 5.29 -9.47
C ASP A 78 20.28 5.17 -8.07
N ILE A 79 19.63 4.50 -7.10
CA ILE A 79 20.13 4.43 -5.71
C ILE A 79 21.15 3.31 -5.51
N ALA A 80 21.05 2.22 -6.24
CA ALA A 80 21.99 1.12 -6.15
C ALA A 80 23.05 1.24 -7.25
N ASP A 81 24.14 1.93 -6.94
CA ASP A 81 25.35 1.88 -7.77
C ASP A 81 25.92 0.45 -7.75
N SER A 82 26.25 -0.06 -8.93
CA SER A 82 26.73 -1.41 -9.17
C SER A 82 27.86 -1.80 -8.19
N GLY A 83 27.58 -2.69 -7.27
CA GLY A 83 28.55 -3.20 -6.32
C GLY A 83 28.16 -3.15 -4.84
N SER A 84 27.02 -2.56 -4.49
CA SER A 84 26.55 -2.50 -3.10
C SER A 84 25.80 -3.77 -2.65
N GLY A 85 25.50 -4.71 -3.55
CA GLY A 85 24.66 -5.88 -3.26
C GLY A 85 23.16 -5.55 -3.11
N LEU A 86 22.76 -4.32 -3.44
CA LEU A 86 21.40 -3.84 -3.43
C LEU A 86 20.91 -3.52 -4.85
N ASP A 87 21.42 -4.27 -5.84
CA ASP A 87 21.03 -4.13 -7.23
C ASP A 87 19.53 -4.31 -7.37
N GLY A 88 18.85 -3.35 -8.01
CA GLY A 88 17.40 -3.34 -8.13
C GLY A 88 16.63 -2.55 -7.06
N LEU A 89 17.29 -2.02 -6.03
CA LEU A 89 16.63 -1.16 -5.06
C LEU A 89 16.23 0.17 -5.72
N MET A 90 14.96 0.50 -5.63
CA MET A 90 14.37 1.71 -6.21
C MET A 90 13.94 2.67 -5.12
N PHE A 91 14.26 3.94 -5.29
CA PHE A 91 13.61 5.01 -4.53
C PHE A 91 12.26 5.34 -5.16
N THR A 92 11.26 5.50 -4.33
CA THR A 92 9.91 5.86 -4.75
C THR A 92 9.49 7.18 -4.12
N TYR A 93 8.82 8.00 -4.90
CA TYR A 93 8.26 9.26 -4.46
C TYR A 93 7.02 9.59 -5.26
N GLY A 94 6.09 10.32 -4.67
CA GLY A 94 4.83 10.56 -5.35
C GLY A 94 3.96 11.63 -4.71
N LEU A 95 2.75 11.69 -5.21
CA LEU A 95 1.68 12.54 -4.70
C LEU A 95 0.38 11.76 -4.72
N GLY A 96 -0.40 11.91 -3.67
CA GLY A 96 -1.67 11.23 -3.56
C GLY A 96 -2.65 11.90 -2.62
N GLY A 97 -3.72 11.18 -2.35
CA GLY A 97 -4.76 11.59 -1.44
C GLY A 97 -5.17 10.47 -0.51
N LYS A 98 -5.74 10.83 0.61
CA LYS A 98 -6.37 9.91 1.54
C LYS A 98 -7.82 10.30 1.82
N LEU A 99 -8.60 9.28 2.12
CA LEU A 99 -9.93 9.31 2.70
C LEU A 99 -9.90 8.50 3.98
N TYR A 100 -10.37 9.05 5.06
CA TYR A 100 -10.57 8.31 6.29
C TYR A 100 -12.00 8.51 6.77
N PHE A 101 -12.71 7.41 6.95
CA PHE A 101 -14.07 7.37 7.49
C PHE A 101 -13.97 6.94 8.94
N ARG A 102 -14.24 7.87 9.85
CA ARG A 102 -14.28 7.58 11.30
C ARG A 102 -15.60 6.97 11.65
N ASP A 103 -15.58 5.89 12.45
CA ASP A 103 -16.82 5.29 12.95
C ASP A 103 -17.50 6.24 13.94
N GLU A 104 -18.84 6.27 13.89
CA GLU A 104 -19.67 7.08 14.79
C GLU A 104 -19.46 6.64 16.24
N ASN A 105 -19.08 7.55 17.12
CA ASN A 105 -19.18 7.38 18.56
C ASN A 105 -20.62 7.74 19.01
N GLU A 106 -21.17 7.00 19.99
CA GLU A 106 -22.55 7.14 20.49
C GLU A 106 -22.95 8.57 20.95
N ASN A 107 -22.06 9.56 20.90
CA ASN A 107 -22.31 10.92 21.34
C ASN A 107 -22.19 12.00 20.26
N ASP A 108 -21.80 11.63 19.00
CA ASP A 108 -21.72 12.56 17.87
C ASP A 108 -22.45 11.93 16.66
N ASP A 109 -23.55 12.58 16.25
CA ASP A 109 -24.43 12.12 15.17
C ASP A 109 -23.83 12.25 13.75
N ASP A 110 -22.58 12.71 13.59
CA ASP A 110 -21.93 12.93 12.31
C ASP A 110 -20.63 12.11 12.21
N GLY A 111 -20.66 11.04 11.45
CA GLY A 111 -19.46 10.32 11.04
C GLY A 111 -18.53 11.23 10.24
N ASP A 112 -17.37 11.57 10.80
CA ASP A 112 -16.43 12.49 10.16
C ASP A 112 -15.68 11.82 9.00
N VAL A 113 -15.77 12.43 7.83
CA VAL A 113 -14.94 12.08 6.68
C VAL A 113 -13.74 13.02 6.65
N VAL A 114 -12.56 12.44 6.80
CA VAL A 114 -11.30 13.17 6.70
C VAL A 114 -10.74 13.05 5.29
N LEU A 115 -10.49 14.18 4.65
CA LEU A 115 -9.82 14.29 3.36
C LEU A 115 -8.44 14.87 3.55
N GLY A 116 -7.43 14.27 2.93
CA GLY A 116 -6.07 14.78 3.00
C GLY A 116 -5.28 14.53 1.72
N VAL A 117 -4.21 15.30 1.56
CA VAL A 117 -3.17 15.06 0.57
C VAL A 117 -1.99 14.38 1.24
N ARG A 118 -1.26 13.54 0.47
CA ARG A 118 -0.09 12.82 0.97
C ARG A 118 1.04 12.81 -0.04
N ILE A 119 2.26 12.76 0.47
CA ILE A 119 3.48 12.70 -0.33
C ILE A 119 4.21 11.40 0.06
N PRO A 120 3.94 10.28 -0.63
CA PRO A 120 4.63 9.03 -0.36
C PRO A 120 6.10 9.11 -0.78
N LEU A 121 6.98 8.68 0.12
CA LEU A 121 8.43 8.53 -0.08
C LEU A 121 8.80 7.13 0.39
N GLY A 122 9.57 6.39 -0.40
CA GLY A 122 9.87 5.02 -0.01
C GLY A 122 11.02 4.37 -0.75
N LEU A 123 11.24 3.13 -0.40
CA LEU A 123 12.14 2.20 -1.08
C LEU A 123 11.35 0.97 -1.48
N CYS A 124 11.59 0.47 -2.68
CA CYS A 124 10.97 -0.71 -3.23
C CYS A 124 12.06 -1.63 -3.79
N TYR A 125 12.01 -2.89 -3.41
CA TYR A 125 12.94 -3.92 -3.86
C TYR A 125 12.19 -5.06 -4.54
N PRO A 126 12.24 -5.18 -5.87
CA PRO A 126 11.71 -6.32 -6.61
C PRO A 126 12.68 -7.50 -6.48
N PHE A 127 12.15 -8.69 -6.22
CA PHE A 127 12.96 -9.89 -6.16
C PHE A 127 13.20 -10.46 -7.56
N GLU A 128 14.47 -10.69 -7.90
CA GLU A 128 14.82 -11.37 -9.14
C GLU A 128 14.30 -12.81 -9.14
N GLY A 129 13.60 -13.18 -10.21
CA GLY A 129 13.08 -14.56 -10.38
C GLY A 129 11.78 -14.85 -9.62
N ALA A 130 11.20 -13.88 -8.93
CA ALA A 130 9.89 -14.01 -8.28
C ALA A 130 9.02 -12.78 -8.60
N PRO A 131 7.71 -12.96 -8.85
CA PRO A 131 6.80 -11.85 -9.09
C PRO A 131 6.40 -11.16 -7.77
N VAL A 132 7.39 -10.77 -6.98
CA VAL A 132 7.19 -10.19 -5.63
C VAL A 132 8.08 -8.97 -5.49
N ASP A 133 7.55 -7.92 -4.87
CA ASP A 133 8.35 -6.84 -4.30
C ASP A 133 8.15 -6.70 -2.79
N MET A 134 9.13 -6.13 -2.13
CA MET A 134 9.01 -5.58 -0.78
C MET A 134 9.21 -4.07 -0.83
N PHE A 135 8.53 -3.37 0.06
CA PHE A 135 8.65 -1.92 0.14
C PHE A 135 8.60 -1.42 1.57
N VAL A 136 9.21 -0.27 1.79
CA VAL A 136 9.01 0.57 2.96
C VAL A 136 8.62 1.96 2.48
N GLN A 137 7.61 2.56 3.12
CA GLN A 137 7.07 3.85 2.73
C GLN A 137 6.82 4.72 3.95
N LEU A 138 7.14 6.00 3.84
CA LEU A 138 6.73 7.07 4.73
C LEU A 138 5.96 8.10 3.90
N ALA A 139 4.86 8.59 4.41
CA ALA A 139 4.03 9.56 3.72
C ALA A 139 3.61 10.69 4.68
N PRO A 140 4.29 11.84 4.65
CA PRO A 140 3.73 13.05 5.21
C PRO A 140 2.33 13.31 4.63
N VAL A 141 1.41 13.64 5.52
CA VAL A 141 -0.01 13.85 5.20
C VAL A 141 -0.43 15.21 5.72
N MET A 142 -1.22 15.91 4.94
CA MET A 142 -1.92 17.11 5.35
C MET A 142 -3.42 16.91 5.16
N ASP A 143 -4.14 16.79 6.25
CA ASP A 143 -5.59 16.75 6.26
C ASP A 143 -6.13 18.15 5.94
N ILE A 144 -7.21 18.20 5.17
CA ILE A 144 -7.80 19.46 4.68
C ILE A 144 -9.22 19.60 5.22
N VAL A 145 -9.89 18.48 5.44
CA VAL A 145 -11.29 18.40 5.90
C VAL A 145 -11.36 17.36 7.02
N PRO A 146 -12.07 17.62 8.14
CA PRO A 146 -12.77 18.85 8.50
C PRO A 146 -11.83 19.99 8.92
N ASP A 147 -10.68 19.64 9.50
CA ASP A 147 -9.67 20.58 9.99
C ASP A 147 -8.32 20.31 9.34
N THR A 148 -7.49 21.37 9.27
CA THR A 148 -6.13 21.20 8.74
C THR A 148 -5.21 20.66 9.81
N GLU A 149 -4.72 19.43 9.59
CA GLU A 149 -3.80 18.75 10.49
C GLU A 149 -2.65 18.12 9.70
N LEU A 150 -1.45 18.14 10.28
CA LEU A 150 -0.28 17.46 9.72
C LEU A 150 -0.08 16.14 10.42
N GLY A 151 0.09 15.10 9.62
CA GLY A 151 0.32 13.74 10.07
C GLY A 151 1.43 13.02 9.29
N LEU A 152 1.73 11.82 9.71
CA LEU A 152 2.68 10.94 9.05
C LEU A 152 2.11 9.53 9.02
N ASN A 153 1.94 8.97 7.82
CA ASN A 153 1.68 7.55 7.65
C ASN A 153 2.98 6.82 7.30
N GLY A 154 3.05 5.54 7.62
CA GLY A 154 4.22 4.76 7.26
C GLY A 154 4.02 3.27 7.44
N GLY A 155 4.72 2.48 6.63
CA GLY A 155 4.62 1.04 6.71
C GLY A 155 5.66 0.31 5.88
N ILE A 156 5.73 -0.98 6.13
CA ILE A 156 6.48 -1.97 5.38
C ILE A 156 5.50 -2.98 4.78
N GLY A 157 5.73 -3.41 3.58
CA GLY A 157 4.82 -4.36 2.92
C GLY A 157 5.49 -5.22 1.87
N ALA A 158 4.70 -6.14 1.33
CA ALA A 158 5.07 -6.98 0.21
C ALA A 158 3.88 -7.13 -0.74
N ARG A 159 4.17 -7.23 -2.05
CA ARG A 159 3.18 -7.38 -3.11
C ARG A 159 3.56 -8.53 -4.03
N LEU A 160 2.54 -9.25 -4.50
CA LEU A 160 2.64 -10.28 -5.53
C LEU A 160 2.03 -9.73 -6.82
N TYR A 161 2.72 -9.91 -7.93
CA TYR A 161 2.34 -9.43 -9.27
C TYR A 161 1.79 -10.55 -10.15
N PHE A 162 0.87 -10.16 -11.05
CA PHE A 162 0.18 -11.05 -11.98
C PHE A 162 0.27 -10.53 -13.41
#